data_7a7c11dbc35a39351d461e24e6a670c0
#
_entry.id   7a7c11dbc35a39351d461e24e6a670c0
#
_cell.length_a   1.000
_cell.length_b   1.000
_cell.length_c   1.000
_cell.angle_alpha   90.00
_cell.angle_beta   90.00
_cell.angle_gamma   90.00
#
_symmetry.space_group_name_H-M   'P 1'
#
loop_
_entity.id
_entity.type
_entity.pdbx_description
1 polymer ?
#
loop_
_entity_poly.entity_id
_entity_poly.type
_entity_poly.pdbx_seq_one_letter_code
_entity_poly.pdbx_strand_id
1 'polypeptide(L)'
;RAMGMDRKVEVDHQAIPLEEGELLVLATDGVYEFTDAAYVAAAIKSCAGHLDQAAQAIVEEALKRGSGDNLTVQIVRVDELPSPESNEMYRQISELPFPPELDARVDFDGYRIVREIKGSARSHIYLAVDSESGENVVIKTPSVDLQANPAYLERFLMEEWIARRINSPHVLKPCSQTRKRHFIYVVTEYIEGQTLAQWMIDNPKPDLPTVRGLIEQIAKGLQAFHRLEMVYQDLKPDNIMIDSTGTVKIIDFGATRVAGVMEIAT
;
A
#
# COMPACT_ATOMS: atom_id res chain seq x y z
N ARG A 1 2.98 -3.91 30.37
CA ARG A 1 4.31 -3.41 29.90
C ARG A 1 4.18 -1.93 29.64
N ALA A 2 5.02 -1.08 30.24
CA ALA A 2 4.93 0.38 30.11
C ALA A 2 5.99 0.88 29.13
N MET A 3 5.58 1.81 28.24
CA MET A 3 6.51 2.51 27.37
C MET A 3 7.44 3.41 28.19
N GLY A 4 8.73 3.39 27.87
CA GLY A 4 9.73 4.26 28.51
C GLY A 4 10.46 3.68 29.72
N MET A 5 10.12 2.47 30.17
CA MET A 5 10.83 1.77 31.27
C MET A 5 12.08 1.02 30.81
N ASP A 6 12.12 0.62 29.53
CA ASP A 6 13.26 -0.08 28.93
C ASP A 6 13.58 0.45 27.53
N ARG A 7 14.82 0.22 27.06
CA ARG A 7 15.26 0.60 25.70
C ARG A 7 14.63 -0.25 24.59
N LYS A 8 14.07 -1.42 24.94
CA LYS A 8 13.35 -2.31 24.02
C LYS A 8 11.95 -2.51 24.54
N VAL A 9 10.96 -2.18 23.75
CA VAL A 9 9.56 -2.49 24.00
C VAL A 9 9.27 -3.83 23.33
N GLU A 10 8.91 -4.84 24.11
CA GLU A 10 8.33 -6.07 23.56
C GLU A 10 6.87 -5.81 23.26
N VAL A 11 6.49 -5.96 22.01
CA VAL A 11 5.11 -5.78 21.54
C VAL A 11 4.48 -7.17 21.39
N ASP A 12 3.36 -7.38 22.06
CA ASP A 12 2.54 -8.56 21.82
C ASP A 12 1.73 -8.31 20.54
N HIS A 13 1.80 -9.25 19.62
CA HIS A 13 1.13 -9.17 18.32
C HIS A 13 0.17 -10.34 18.16
N GLN A 14 -1.06 -10.04 17.75
CA GLN A 14 -2.07 -11.04 17.40
C GLN A 14 -2.79 -10.62 16.13
N ALA A 15 -2.86 -11.50 15.14
CA ALA A 15 -3.69 -11.33 13.96
C ALA A 15 -5.04 -12.04 14.19
N ILE A 16 -6.13 -11.32 13.95
CA ILE A 16 -7.50 -11.84 14.09
C ILE A 16 -8.19 -11.67 12.74
N PRO A 17 -8.78 -12.74 12.15
CA PRO A 17 -9.63 -12.59 10.98
C PRO A 17 -10.84 -11.74 11.35
N LEU A 18 -11.24 -10.84 10.45
CA LEU A 18 -12.40 -9.96 10.66
C LEU A 18 -13.58 -10.43 9.80
N GLU A 19 -14.78 -10.30 10.35
CA GLU A 19 -16.05 -10.47 9.63
C GLU A 19 -16.84 -9.15 9.61
N GLU A 20 -17.66 -8.96 8.59
CA GLU A 20 -18.57 -7.79 8.53
C GLU A 20 -19.57 -7.83 9.68
N GLY A 21 -19.76 -6.69 10.32
CA GLY A 21 -20.62 -6.55 11.50
C GLY A 21 -19.91 -6.85 12.83
N GLU A 22 -18.68 -7.33 12.82
CA GLU A 22 -17.91 -7.50 14.06
C GLU A 22 -17.63 -6.19 14.76
N LEU A 23 -17.53 -6.28 16.09
CA LEU A 23 -17.23 -5.16 16.97
C LEU A 23 -15.94 -5.45 17.73
N LEU A 24 -14.97 -4.57 17.57
CA LEU A 24 -13.71 -4.57 18.34
C LEU A 24 -13.83 -3.52 19.45
N VAL A 25 -13.51 -3.93 20.69
CA VAL A 25 -13.49 -3.04 21.84
C VAL A 25 -12.06 -2.93 22.36
N LEU A 26 -11.54 -1.69 22.35
CA LEU A 26 -10.26 -1.36 22.94
C LEU A 26 -10.50 -0.55 24.20
N ALA A 27 -9.86 -0.95 25.29
CA ALA A 27 -10.05 -0.29 26.59
C ALA A 27 -8.72 -0.23 27.37
N THR A 28 -8.58 0.82 28.18
CA THR A 28 -7.49 0.92 29.18
C THR A 28 -7.76 0.03 30.38
N ASP A 29 -6.73 -0.27 31.16
CA ASP A 29 -6.79 -1.07 32.39
C ASP A 29 -7.80 -0.51 33.40
N GLY A 30 -7.88 0.79 33.55
CA GLY A 30 -8.91 1.44 34.36
C GLY A 30 -10.36 1.07 34.00
N VAL A 31 -10.57 0.55 32.79
CA VAL A 31 -11.90 0.07 32.34
C VAL A 31 -12.02 -1.44 32.49
N TYR A 32 -11.12 -2.23 31.91
CA TYR A 32 -11.28 -3.69 31.85
C TYR A 32 -11.05 -4.38 33.22
N GLU A 33 -10.37 -3.74 34.16
CA GLU A 33 -10.27 -4.25 35.53
C GLU A 33 -11.58 -4.09 36.33
N PHE A 34 -12.43 -3.15 35.93
CA PHE A 34 -13.67 -2.82 36.63
C PHE A 34 -14.94 -3.26 35.88
N THR A 35 -14.85 -3.59 34.59
CA THR A 35 -15.97 -4.08 33.79
C THR A 35 -15.63 -5.44 33.17
N ASP A 36 -16.60 -6.33 33.15
CA ASP A 36 -16.45 -7.65 32.53
C ASP A 36 -17.00 -7.66 31.09
N ALA A 37 -16.57 -8.65 30.31
CA ALA A 37 -16.97 -8.80 28.91
C ALA A 37 -18.50 -8.97 28.75
N ALA A 38 -19.18 -9.56 29.73
CA ALA A 38 -20.62 -9.73 29.68
C ALA A 38 -21.36 -8.40 29.80
N TYR A 39 -20.89 -7.52 30.69
CA TYR A 39 -21.42 -6.16 30.81
C TYR A 39 -21.18 -5.35 29.53
N VAL A 40 -19.96 -5.39 28.99
CA VAL A 40 -19.57 -4.69 27.76
C VAL A 40 -20.48 -5.12 26.60
N ALA A 41 -20.67 -6.42 26.42
CA ALA A 41 -21.56 -6.95 25.37
C ALA A 41 -23.02 -6.53 25.58
N ALA A 42 -23.51 -6.52 26.84
CA ALA A 42 -24.86 -6.08 27.17
C ALA A 42 -25.05 -4.57 26.92
N ALA A 43 -24.08 -3.73 27.28
CA ALA A 43 -24.09 -2.29 27.04
C ALA A 43 -24.16 -1.97 25.54
N ILE A 44 -23.33 -2.62 24.73
CA ILE A 44 -23.34 -2.46 23.27
C ILE A 44 -24.71 -2.85 22.70
N LYS A 45 -25.25 -3.99 23.13
CA LYS A 45 -26.55 -4.50 22.67
C LYS A 45 -27.70 -3.57 23.05
N SER A 46 -27.67 -2.98 24.26
CA SER A 46 -28.74 -2.10 24.76
C SER A 46 -28.80 -0.75 24.04
N CYS A 47 -27.67 -0.28 23.52
CA CYS A 47 -27.57 0.99 22.80
C CYS A 47 -27.97 0.91 21.31
N ALA A 48 -28.48 -0.23 20.84
CA ALA A 48 -29.06 -0.43 19.51
C ALA A 48 -28.22 0.15 18.34
N GLY A 49 -26.89 0.00 18.41
CA GLY A 49 -25.96 0.46 17.38
C GLY A 49 -25.39 1.87 17.57
N HIS A 50 -25.78 2.60 18.62
CA HIS A 50 -25.16 3.86 19.01
C HIS A 50 -23.89 3.60 19.82
N LEU A 51 -22.75 3.39 19.12
CA LEU A 51 -21.51 2.95 19.74
C LEU A 51 -20.93 3.98 20.72
N ASP A 52 -21.10 5.27 20.46
CA ASP A 52 -20.68 6.33 21.38
C ASP A 52 -21.40 6.25 22.73
N GLN A 53 -22.72 5.98 22.72
CA GLN A 53 -23.50 5.81 23.95
C GLN A 53 -23.09 4.54 24.71
N ALA A 54 -22.76 3.47 23.98
CA ALA A 54 -22.26 2.24 24.57
C ALA A 54 -20.89 2.46 25.22
N ALA A 55 -19.96 3.16 24.54
CA ALA A 55 -18.64 3.50 25.08
C ALA A 55 -18.77 4.36 26.35
N GLN A 56 -19.64 5.35 26.33
CA GLN A 56 -19.92 6.19 27.49
C GLN A 56 -20.48 5.38 28.67
N ALA A 57 -21.46 4.51 28.44
CA ALA A 57 -22.04 3.66 29.47
C ALA A 57 -21.00 2.73 30.12
N ILE A 58 -20.05 2.20 29.33
CA ILE A 58 -18.97 1.35 29.83
C ILE A 58 -18.03 2.15 30.75
N VAL A 59 -17.65 3.36 30.35
CA VAL A 59 -16.82 4.27 31.17
C VAL A 59 -17.53 4.65 32.46
N GLU A 60 -18.81 5.02 32.41
CA GLU A 60 -19.61 5.39 33.59
C GLU A 60 -19.73 4.23 34.59
N GLU A 61 -19.89 3.00 34.09
CA GLU A 61 -19.94 1.83 34.95
C GLU A 61 -18.58 1.54 35.62
N ALA A 62 -17.46 1.69 34.91
CA ALA A 62 -16.15 1.54 35.50
C ALA A 62 -15.94 2.57 36.63
N LEU A 63 -16.34 3.81 36.44
CA LEU A 63 -16.33 4.85 37.47
C LEU A 63 -17.19 4.46 38.69
N LYS A 64 -18.41 3.99 38.43
CA LYS A 64 -19.33 3.54 39.47
C LYS A 64 -18.79 2.39 40.29
N ARG A 65 -18.02 1.51 39.70
CA ARG A 65 -17.35 0.36 40.35
C ARG A 65 -16.06 0.78 41.06
N GLY A 66 -15.71 2.06 41.06
CA GLY A 66 -14.63 2.63 41.86
C GLY A 66 -13.29 2.75 41.14
N SER A 67 -13.29 2.74 39.81
CA SER A 67 -12.05 3.00 39.07
C SER A 67 -11.55 4.43 39.34
N GLY A 68 -10.27 4.54 39.68
CA GLY A 68 -9.58 5.82 39.92
C GLY A 68 -8.52 6.14 38.86
N ASP A 69 -8.46 5.35 37.80
CA ASP A 69 -7.46 5.50 36.73
C ASP A 69 -8.04 6.14 35.45
N ASN A 70 -7.19 6.35 34.46
CA ASN A 70 -7.58 6.87 33.15
C ASN A 70 -8.51 5.89 32.44
N LEU A 71 -9.70 6.37 32.05
CA LEU A 71 -10.74 5.57 31.44
C LEU A 71 -10.86 5.93 29.96
N THR A 72 -10.49 5.00 29.10
CA THR A 72 -10.66 5.15 27.64
C THR A 72 -11.28 3.89 27.08
N VAL A 73 -12.34 4.06 26.29
CA VAL A 73 -13.00 2.99 25.52
C VAL A 73 -13.14 3.45 24.09
N GLN A 74 -12.73 2.60 23.17
CA GLN A 74 -13.01 2.75 21.74
C GLN A 74 -13.72 1.51 21.24
N ILE A 75 -14.83 1.70 20.55
CA ILE A 75 -15.60 0.63 19.90
C ILE A 75 -15.54 0.85 18.40
N VAL A 76 -15.00 -0.12 17.69
CA VAL A 76 -14.85 -0.10 16.23
C VAL A 76 -15.76 -1.16 15.65
N ARG A 77 -16.62 -0.77 14.70
CA ARG A 77 -17.44 -1.70 13.94
C ARG A 77 -16.85 -1.91 12.55
N VAL A 78 -16.76 -3.14 12.13
CA VAL A 78 -16.41 -3.50 10.77
C VAL A 78 -17.66 -3.36 9.90
N ASP A 79 -17.80 -2.24 9.19
CA ASP A 79 -18.99 -1.98 8.38
C ASP A 79 -18.91 -2.70 7.03
N GLU A 80 -17.72 -2.75 6.43
CA GLU A 80 -17.49 -3.37 5.13
C GLU A 80 -16.06 -3.93 5.07
N LEU A 81 -15.92 -5.14 4.59
CA LEU A 81 -14.61 -5.73 4.26
C LEU A 81 -14.28 -5.48 2.79
N PRO A 82 -12.97 -5.38 2.44
CA PRO A 82 -12.57 -5.38 1.03
C PRO A 82 -13.24 -6.55 0.33
N SER A 83 -13.79 -6.31 -0.87
CA SER A 83 -14.52 -7.34 -1.60
C SER A 83 -13.68 -8.63 -1.69
N PRO A 84 -14.30 -9.81 -1.51
CA PRO A 84 -13.60 -11.10 -1.65
C PRO A 84 -12.82 -11.20 -2.96
N GLU A 85 -13.29 -10.55 -4.03
CA GLU A 85 -12.64 -10.48 -5.33
C GLU A 85 -11.24 -9.85 -5.27
N SER A 86 -11.03 -8.81 -4.43
CA SER A 86 -9.71 -8.20 -4.29
C SER A 86 -8.73 -9.13 -3.56
N ASN A 87 -9.17 -9.81 -2.52
CA ASN A 87 -8.35 -10.76 -1.77
C ASN A 87 -8.14 -12.06 -2.56
N GLU A 88 -9.17 -12.52 -3.28
CA GLU A 88 -9.08 -13.71 -4.12
C GLU A 88 -8.15 -13.47 -5.31
N MET A 89 -8.23 -12.31 -5.95
CA MET A 89 -7.30 -11.92 -7.03
C MET A 89 -5.85 -11.84 -6.52
N TYR A 90 -5.64 -11.31 -5.30
CA TYR A 90 -4.31 -11.30 -4.65
C TYR A 90 -3.79 -12.70 -4.39
N ARG A 91 -4.64 -13.57 -3.84
CA ARG A 91 -4.30 -14.96 -3.56
C ARG A 91 -3.99 -15.72 -4.84
N GLN A 92 -4.81 -15.57 -5.87
CA GLN A 92 -4.59 -16.20 -7.17
C GLN A 92 -3.29 -15.72 -7.83
N ILE A 93 -2.94 -14.43 -7.73
CA ILE A 93 -1.68 -13.92 -8.28
C ILE A 93 -0.49 -14.43 -7.46
N SER A 94 -0.59 -14.51 -6.12
CA SER A 94 0.50 -15.01 -5.27
C SER A 94 0.79 -16.51 -5.46
N GLU A 95 -0.16 -17.28 -5.98
CA GLU A 95 0.00 -18.70 -6.31
C GLU A 95 0.61 -18.93 -7.70
N LEU A 96 0.74 -17.87 -8.53
CA LEU A 96 1.36 -17.98 -9.84
C LEU A 96 2.87 -18.22 -9.75
N PRO A 97 3.46 -18.94 -10.70
CA PRO A 97 4.91 -19.12 -10.74
C PRO A 97 5.63 -17.80 -11.06
N PHE A 98 6.88 -17.72 -10.61
CA PHE A 98 7.78 -16.65 -11.03
C PHE A 98 8.06 -16.75 -12.53
N PRO A 99 8.12 -15.60 -13.24
CA PRO A 99 8.47 -15.62 -14.64
C PRO A 99 9.95 -16.02 -14.83
N PRO A 100 10.30 -16.67 -15.95
CA PRO A 100 11.70 -16.83 -16.33
C PRO A 100 12.32 -15.46 -16.66
N GLU A 101 13.64 -15.41 -16.79
CA GLU A 101 14.30 -14.25 -17.41
C GLU A 101 13.77 -14.06 -18.83
N LEU A 102 13.42 -12.81 -19.16
CA LEU A 102 12.77 -12.50 -20.43
C LEU A 102 13.80 -11.89 -21.39
N ASP A 103 14.05 -12.59 -22.48
CA ASP A 103 14.88 -12.09 -23.57
C ASP A 103 14.08 -11.18 -24.53
N ALA A 104 14.82 -10.34 -25.25
CA ALA A 104 14.23 -9.51 -26.29
C ALA A 104 13.56 -10.39 -27.38
N ARG A 105 12.40 -9.94 -27.86
CA ARG A 105 11.55 -10.59 -28.88
C ARG A 105 10.79 -11.82 -28.41
N VAL A 106 10.83 -12.18 -27.14
CA VAL A 106 9.98 -13.23 -26.56
C VAL A 106 8.57 -12.70 -26.39
N ASP A 107 7.59 -13.56 -26.71
CA ASP A 107 6.18 -13.30 -26.36
C ASP A 107 5.90 -13.84 -24.95
N PHE A 108 5.46 -12.95 -24.07
CA PHE A 108 5.21 -13.22 -22.67
C PHE A 108 3.79 -12.78 -22.29
N ASP A 109 2.90 -13.70 -22.03
CA ASP A 109 1.48 -13.45 -21.67
C ASP A 109 0.77 -12.42 -22.57
N GLY A 110 1.06 -12.44 -23.90
CA GLY A 110 0.49 -11.52 -24.86
C GLY A 110 1.20 -10.16 -24.94
N TYR A 111 2.37 -10.04 -24.35
CA TYR A 111 3.28 -8.90 -24.50
C TYR A 111 4.54 -9.33 -25.25
N ARG A 112 4.94 -8.56 -26.25
CA ARG A 112 6.22 -8.77 -26.93
C ARG A 112 7.31 -7.98 -26.25
N ILE A 113 8.27 -8.65 -25.65
CA ILE A 113 9.42 -8.00 -24.99
C ILE A 113 10.29 -7.31 -26.04
N VAL A 114 10.54 -6.01 -25.83
CA VAL A 114 11.42 -5.22 -26.70
C VAL A 114 12.85 -5.27 -26.17
N ARG A 115 13.04 -4.96 -24.90
CA ARG A 115 14.34 -5.00 -24.23
C ARG A 115 14.16 -4.87 -22.72
N GLU A 116 15.18 -5.28 -21.98
CA GLU A 116 15.30 -4.91 -20.58
C GLU A 116 15.67 -3.41 -20.46
N ILE A 117 14.99 -2.72 -19.56
CA ILE A 117 15.30 -1.32 -19.19
C ILE A 117 16.28 -1.30 -18.02
N LYS A 118 16.01 -2.13 -17.00
CA LYS A 118 16.79 -2.18 -15.77
C LYS A 118 16.65 -3.55 -15.11
N GLY A 119 17.77 -4.15 -14.75
CA GLY A 119 17.87 -5.34 -13.91
C GLY A 119 18.46 -5.01 -12.55
N SER A 120 17.98 -5.69 -11.52
CA SER A 120 18.53 -5.63 -10.16
C SER A 120 18.34 -6.98 -9.47
N ALA A 121 19.02 -7.20 -8.34
CA ALA A 121 18.84 -8.39 -7.52
C ALA A 121 17.41 -8.57 -6.98
N ARG A 122 16.54 -7.55 -7.11
CA ARG A 122 15.15 -7.61 -6.63
C ARG A 122 14.13 -7.77 -7.75
N SER A 123 14.32 -7.11 -8.88
CA SER A 123 13.34 -7.11 -9.96
C SER A 123 13.98 -6.77 -11.29
N HIS A 124 13.33 -7.20 -12.36
CA HIS A 124 13.68 -6.84 -13.73
C HIS A 124 12.55 -5.99 -14.33
N ILE A 125 12.92 -4.97 -15.10
CA ILE A 125 11.99 -4.03 -15.74
C ILE A 125 12.24 -4.09 -17.24
N TYR A 126 11.17 -4.41 -17.99
CA TYR A 126 11.21 -4.58 -19.43
C TYR A 126 10.31 -3.58 -20.13
N LEU A 127 10.77 -3.06 -21.27
CA LEU A 127 9.91 -2.45 -22.25
C LEU A 127 9.28 -3.57 -23.09
N ALA A 128 7.98 -3.51 -23.23
CA ALA A 128 7.23 -4.45 -24.07
C ALA A 128 6.17 -3.74 -24.90
N VAL A 129 5.68 -4.41 -25.92
CA VAL A 129 4.51 -3.98 -26.71
C VAL A 129 3.37 -4.93 -26.39
N ASP A 130 2.25 -4.39 -26.00
CA ASP A 130 1.00 -5.13 -25.83
C ASP A 130 0.52 -5.60 -27.20
N SER A 131 0.37 -6.90 -27.41
CA SER A 131 0.02 -7.47 -28.72
C SER A 131 -1.43 -7.20 -29.14
N GLU A 132 -2.32 -6.82 -28.19
CA GLU A 132 -3.72 -6.47 -28.50
C GLU A 132 -3.89 -5.00 -28.86
N SER A 133 -3.34 -4.10 -28.03
CA SER A 133 -3.46 -2.63 -28.25
C SER A 133 -2.38 -2.05 -29.17
N GLY A 134 -1.23 -2.73 -29.28
CA GLY A 134 -0.05 -2.21 -29.97
C GLY A 134 0.68 -1.13 -29.18
N GLU A 135 0.27 -0.83 -27.94
CA GLU A 135 0.88 0.21 -27.10
C GLU A 135 2.15 -0.29 -26.40
N ASN A 136 3.07 0.64 -26.16
CA ASN A 136 4.23 0.39 -25.33
C ASN A 136 3.82 0.34 -23.86
N VAL A 137 4.30 -0.69 -23.16
CA VAL A 137 4.07 -0.90 -21.73
C VAL A 137 5.37 -1.23 -21.01
N VAL A 138 5.38 -1.07 -19.72
CA VAL A 138 6.49 -1.52 -18.86
C VAL A 138 6.02 -2.73 -18.08
N ILE A 139 6.80 -3.82 -18.15
CA ILE A 139 6.59 -5.03 -17.37
C ILE A 139 7.65 -5.09 -16.28
N LYS A 140 7.23 -5.18 -15.02
CA LYS A 140 8.10 -5.42 -13.86
C LYS A 140 7.90 -6.85 -13.41
N THR A 141 8.99 -7.63 -13.33
CA THR A 141 8.98 -9.02 -12.83
C THR A 141 9.77 -9.11 -11.53
N PRO A 142 9.37 -9.95 -10.57
CA PRO A 142 10.18 -10.22 -9.40
C PRO A 142 11.41 -11.05 -9.78
N SER A 143 12.52 -10.87 -9.03
CA SER A 143 13.69 -11.72 -9.21
C SER A 143 13.43 -13.14 -8.68
N VAL A 144 13.85 -14.14 -9.44
CA VAL A 144 13.77 -15.56 -9.04
C VAL A 144 14.56 -15.86 -7.76
N ASP A 145 15.62 -15.10 -7.49
CA ASP A 145 16.45 -15.26 -6.29
C ASP A 145 15.68 -14.99 -4.99
N LEU A 146 14.56 -14.26 -5.07
CA LEU A 146 13.73 -13.89 -3.94
C LEU A 146 12.44 -14.73 -3.84
N GLN A 147 12.31 -15.80 -4.61
CA GLN A 147 11.13 -16.68 -4.63
C GLN A 147 10.81 -17.27 -3.25
N ALA A 148 11.82 -17.54 -2.44
CA ALA A 148 11.66 -18.09 -1.10
C ALA A 148 11.32 -17.03 -0.02
N ASN A 149 11.15 -15.75 -0.40
CA ASN A 149 10.88 -14.66 0.53
C ASN A 149 9.42 -14.15 0.39
N PRO A 150 8.48 -14.62 1.22
CA PRO A 150 7.07 -14.20 1.15
C PRO A 150 6.87 -12.70 1.36
N ALA A 151 7.63 -12.09 2.27
CA ALA A 151 7.55 -10.66 2.57
C ALA A 151 7.99 -9.78 1.39
N TYR A 152 8.91 -10.27 0.58
CA TYR A 152 9.27 -9.62 -0.67
C TYR A 152 8.16 -9.69 -1.70
N LEU A 153 7.57 -10.88 -1.90
CA LEU A 153 6.48 -11.08 -2.85
C LEU A 153 5.27 -10.21 -2.49
N GLU A 154 4.92 -10.16 -1.22
CA GLU A 154 3.83 -9.33 -0.73
C GLU A 154 4.08 -7.84 -1.03
N ARG A 155 5.30 -7.33 -0.78
CA ARG A 155 5.66 -5.95 -1.15
C ARG A 155 5.60 -5.70 -2.64
N PHE A 156 6.04 -6.66 -3.46
CA PHE A 156 6.00 -6.56 -4.90
C PHE A 156 4.55 -6.44 -5.42
N LEU A 157 3.63 -7.24 -4.89
CA LEU A 157 2.21 -7.18 -5.25
C LEU A 157 1.53 -5.93 -4.70
N MET A 158 1.97 -5.45 -3.52
CA MET A 158 1.46 -4.22 -2.92
C MET A 158 1.71 -2.98 -3.81
N GLU A 159 2.79 -2.95 -4.59
CA GLU A 159 3.05 -1.86 -5.54
C GLU A 159 1.91 -1.70 -6.55
N GLU A 160 1.43 -2.79 -7.14
CA GLU A 160 0.30 -2.75 -8.09
C GLU A 160 -1.00 -2.34 -7.38
N TRP A 161 -1.24 -2.87 -6.19
CA TRP A 161 -2.40 -2.54 -5.39
C TRP A 161 -2.48 -1.05 -5.05
N ILE A 162 -1.36 -0.45 -4.66
CA ILE A 162 -1.23 0.99 -4.41
C ILE A 162 -1.51 1.79 -5.69
N ALA A 163 -0.83 1.42 -6.77
CA ALA A 163 -0.97 2.11 -8.05
C ALA A 163 -2.41 2.14 -8.57
N ARG A 164 -3.17 1.04 -8.39
CA ARG A 164 -4.57 0.94 -8.83
C ARG A 164 -5.53 1.85 -8.05
N ARG A 165 -5.19 2.22 -6.81
CA ARG A 165 -6.02 3.07 -5.96
C ARG A 165 -5.79 4.56 -6.17
N ILE A 166 -4.63 4.93 -6.70
CA ILE A 166 -4.27 6.34 -6.85
C ILE A 166 -4.69 6.83 -8.23
N ASN A 167 -5.65 7.74 -8.28
CA ASN A 167 -6.03 8.42 -9.51
C ASN A 167 -5.43 9.82 -9.55
N SER A 168 -4.23 9.93 -10.13
CA SER A 168 -3.51 11.20 -10.29
C SER A 168 -2.71 11.19 -11.59
N PRO A 169 -2.66 12.30 -12.36
CA PRO A 169 -1.78 12.40 -13.51
C PRO A 169 -0.30 12.40 -13.13
N HIS A 170 0.02 12.65 -11.85
CA HIS A 170 1.38 12.73 -11.32
C HIS A 170 1.84 11.44 -10.63
N VAL A 171 1.14 10.33 -10.86
CA VAL A 171 1.47 8.99 -10.33
C VAL A 171 1.38 7.98 -11.46
N LEU A 172 2.36 7.08 -11.55
CA LEU A 172 2.41 6.01 -12.54
C LEU A 172 1.13 5.17 -12.49
N LYS A 173 0.55 4.90 -13.65
CA LYS A 173 -0.69 4.14 -13.75
C LYS A 173 -0.43 2.67 -14.13
N PRO A 174 -1.06 1.72 -13.45
CA PRO A 174 -1.09 0.35 -13.90
C PRO A 174 -1.99 0.23 -15.14
N CYS A 175 -1.62 -0.63 -16.07
CA CYS A 175 -2.47 -0.96 -17.20
C CYS A 175 -3.65 -1.82 -16.74
N SER A 176 -4.81 -1.64 -17.39
CA SER A 176 -5.95 -2.52 -17.21
C SER A 176 -5.59 -3.92 -17.73
N GLN A 177 -5.72 -4.93 -16.87
CA GLN A 177 -5.48 -6.31 -17.30
C GLN A 177 -6.80 -7.00 -17.53
N THR A 178 -7.09 -7.28 -18.78
CA THR A 178 -8.28 -8.04 -19.21
C THR A 178 -7.97 -9.50 -19.45
N ARG A 179 -6.69 -9.88 -19.54
CA ARG A 179 -6.25 -11.23 -19.82
C ARG A 179 -5.76 -11.99 -18.59
N LYS A 180 -5.90 -13.33 -18.63
CA LYS A 180 -5.44 -14.21 -17.56
C LYS A 180 -3.91 -14.19 -17.50
N ARG A 181 -3.35 -14.01 -16.31
CA ARG A 181 -1.92 -14.11 -16.03
C ARG A 181 -1.52 -15.58 -15.82
N HIS A 182 -0.34 -15.93 -16.29
CA HIS A 182 0.27 -17.24 -16.03
C HIS A 182 1.51 -17.13 -15.13
N PHE A 183 1.98 -15.90 -14.86
CA PHE A 183 3.15 -15.61 -14.04
C PHE A 183 2.89 -14.39 -13.14
N ILE A 184 3.77 -14.19 -12.14
CA ILE A 184 3.76 -13.03 -11.30
C ILE A 184 4.50 -11.89 -12.01
N TYR A 185 3.80 -10.83 -12.38
CA TYR A 185 4.36 -9.60 -12.93
C TYR A 185 3.38 -8.44 -12.78
N VAL A 186 3.87 -7.21 -12.94
CA VAL A 186 3.08 -5.99 -12.94
C VAL A 186 3.26 -5.28 -14.28
N VAL A 187 2.16 -4.76 -14.84
CA VAL A 187 2.18 -3.98 -16.09
C VAL A 187 1.73 -2.57 -15.82
N THR A 188 2.55 -1.62 -16.28
CA THR A 188 2.26 -0.18 -16.15
C THR A 188 2.41 0.52 -17.49
N GLU A 189 1.86 1.74 -17.57
CA GLU A 189 2.08 2.61 -18.72
C GLU A 189 3.59 2.81 -18.97
N TYR A 190 3.95 2.93 -20.24
CA TYR A 190 5.29 3.39 -20.61
C TYR A 190 5.30 4.91 -20.63
N ILE A 191 6.20 5.51 -19.87
CA ILE A 191 6.42 6.96 -19.84
C ILE A 191 7.54 7.29 -20.82
N GLU A 192 7.20 7.92 -21.92
CA GLU A 192 8.20 8.45 -22.86
C GLU A 192 8.83 9.71 -22.28
N GLY A 193 10.01 9.58 -21.72
CA GLY A 193 10.69 10.66 -21.02
C GLY A 193 11.95 10.21 -20.31
N GLN A 194 12.38 10.97 -19.31
CA GLN A 194 13.58 10.71 -18.52
C GLN A 194 13.31 10.83 -17.02
N THR A 195 14.19 10.25 -16.22
CA THR A 195 14.13 10.45 -14.77
C THR A 195 14.50 11.89 -14.41
N LEU A 196 14.01 12.38 -13.28
CA LEU A 196 14.42 13.68 -12.74
C LEU A 196 15.94 13.70 -12.47
N ALA A 197 16.54 12.55 -12.10
CA ALA A 197 17.98 12.42 -11.93
C ALA A 197 18.73 12.75 -13.24
N GLN A 198 18.31 12.17 -14.37
CA GLN A 198 18.91 12.47 -15.67
C GLN A 198 18.63 13.91 -16.08
N TRP A 199 17.41 14.39 -15.88
CA TRP A 199 17.06 15.77 -16.18
C TRP A 199 17.93 16.79 -15.43
N MET A 200 18.27 16.53 -14.16
CA MET A 200 19.18 17.37 -13.36
C MET A 200 20.60 17.40 -13.91
N ILE A 201 21.07 16.30 -14.50
CA ILE A 201 22.38 16.23 -15.17
C ILE A 201 22.35 17.07 -16.44
N ASP A 202 21.30 16.95 -17.24
CA ASP A 202 21.14 17.66 -18.50
C ASP A 202 20.86 19.16 -18.30
N ASN A 203 20.31 19.54 -17.15
CA ASN A 203 19.95 20.92 -16.78
C ASN A 203 20.64 21.36 -15.48
N PRO A 204 21.96 21.57 -15.45
CA PRO A 204 22.71 21.82 -14.21
C PRO A 204 22.43 23.19 -13.57
N LYS A 205 21.78 24.12 -14.28
CA LYS A 205 21.41 25.45 -13.79
C LYS A 205 20.00 25.81 -14.27
N PRO A 206 18.97 25.12 -13.79
CA PRO A 206 17.61 25.42 -14.20
C PRO A 206 17.16 26.78 -13.62
N ASP A 207 16.21 27.43 -14.26
CA ASP A 207 15.58 28.63 -13.69
C ASP A 207 14.59 28.30 -12.57
N LEU A 208 14.34 29.27 -11.71
CA LEU A 208 13.43 29.10 -10.56
C LEU A 208 11.98 28.75 -10.96
N PRO A 209 11.38 29.35 -12.00
CA PRO A 209 10.05 28.97 -12.46
C PRO A 209 9.97 27.49 -12.85
N THR A 210 10.94 26.97 -13.60
CA THR A 210 11.01 25.56 -13.99
C THR A 210 11.09 24.65 -12.77
N VAL A 211 12.02 24.94 -11.83
CA VAL A 211 12.14 24.15 -10.58
C VAL A 211 10.84 24.18 -9.79
N ARG A 212 10.22 25.35 -9.64
CA ARG A 212 8.94 25.49 -8.95
C ARG A 212 7.85 24.64 -9.61
N GLY A 213 7.74 24.66 -10.92
CA GLY A 213 6.77 23.87 -11.67
C GLY A 213 6.94 22.36 -11.46
N LEU A 214 8.18 21.87 -11.41
CA LEU A 214 8.48 20.46 -11.10
C LEU A 214 8.08 20.11 -9.66
N ILE A 215 8.46 20.95 -8.69
CA ILE A 215 8.12 20.73 -7.25
C ILE A 215 6.60 20.74 -7.03
N GLU A 216 5.87 21.65 -7.67
CA GLU A 216 4.40 21.70 -7.57
C GLU A 216 3.74 20.43 -8.09
N GLN A 217 4.25 19.85 -9.17
CA GLN A 217 3.74 18.60 -9.72
C GLN A 217 4.06 17.41 -8.80
N ILE A 218 5.28 17.34 -8.26
CA ILE A 218 5.68 16.34 -7.27
C ILE A 218 4.76 16.42 -6.03
N ALA A 219 4.53 17.63 -5.51
CA ALA A 219 3.66 17.84 -4.36
C ALA A 219 2.21 17.38 -4.62
N LYS A 220 1.67 17.61 -5.83
CA LYS A 220 0.36 17.09 -6.23
C LYS A 220 0.32 15.57 -6.29
N GLY A 221 1.40 14.94 -6.77
CA GLY A 221 1.57 13.49 -6.72
C GLY A 221 1.54 12.97 -5.30
N LEU A 222 2.37 13.50 -4.40
CA LEU A 222 2.41 13.12 -2.98
C LEU A 222 1.07 13.35 -2.26
N GLN A 223 0.36 14.45 -2.58
CA GLN A 223 -0.95 14.71 -2.03
C GLN A 223 -1.97 13.63 -2.41
N ALA A 224 -1.84 13.00 -3.58
CA ALA A 224 -2.71 11.90 -3.97
C ALA A 224 -2.50 10.66 -3.09
N PHE A 225 -1.28 10.37 -2.65
CA PHE A 225 -1.00 9.33 -1.65
C PHE A 225 -1.59 9.70 -0.29
N HIS A 226 -1.34 10.93 0.19
CA HIS A 226 -1.79 11.35 1.52
C HIS A 226 -3.32 11.34 1.67
N ARG A 227 -4.07 11.64 0.61
CA ARG A 227 -5.55 11.56 0.61
C ARG A 227 -6.09 10.14 0.82
N LEU A 228 -5.28 9.13 0.57
CA LEU A 228 -5.59 7.72 0.77
C LEU A 228 -4.87 7.15 2.01
N GLU A 229 -4.42 8.02 2.92
CA GLU A 229 -3.68 7.65 4.13
C GLU A 229 -2.42 6.82 3.85
N MET A 230 -1.78 7.10 2.70
CA MET A 230 -0.53 6.49 2.29
C MET A 230 0.63 7.46 2.43
N VAL A 231 1.80 6.98 2.85
CA VAL A 231 3.03 7.76 2.96
C VAL A 231 4.08 7.19 2.01
N TYR A 232 4.46 7.99 1.01
CA TYR A 232 5.52 7.65 0.08
C TYR A 232 6.88 7.93 0.73
N GLN A 233 7.71 6.90 0.95
CA GLN A 233 8.94 7.02 1.76
C GLN A 233 10.24 7.05 0.97
N ASP A 234 10.23 6.78 -0.34
CA ASP A 234 11.44 6.73 -1.17
C ASP A 234 11.46 7.85 -2.23
N LEU A 235 11.19 9.10 -1.80
CA LEU A 235 11.21 10.25 -2.68
C LEU A 235 12.65 10.61 -3.04
N LYS A 236 13.03 10.28 -4.28
CA LYS A 236 14.35 10.59 -4.84
C LYS A 236 14.24 10.84 -6.35
N PRO A 237 15.19 11.55 -6.96
CA PRO A 237 15.14 11.90 -8.39
C PRO A 237 15.03 10.69 -9.33
N ASP A 238 15.56 9.53 -8.96
CA ASP A 238 15.46 8.29 -9.75
C ASP A 238 14.03 7.72 -9.80
N ASN A 239 13.21 8.02 -8.80
CA ASN A 239 11.83 7.55 -8.68
C ASN A 239 10.80 8.56 -9.22
N ILE A 240 11.26 9.57 -9.94
CA ILE A 240 10.43 10.59 -10.58
C ILE A 240 10.77 10.62 -12.06
N MET A 241 9.76 10.54 -12.92
CA MET A 241 9.91 10.71 -14.35
C MET A 241 9.28 12.03 -14.81
N ILE A 242 9.90 12.61 -15.84
CA ILE A 242 9.37 13.75 -16.59
C ILE A 242 9.11 13.25 -18.01
N ASP A 243 7.86 13.28 -18.44
CA ASP A 243 7.49 12.86 -19.78
C ASP A 243 7.82 13.92 -20.86
N SER A 244 7.61 13.56 -22.11
CA SER A 244 7.86 14.44 -23.27
C SER A 244 7.01 15.72 -23.29
N THR A 245 5.92 15.78 -22.50
CA THR A 245 5.06 16.96 -22.33
C THR A 245 5.45 17.83 -21.14
N GLY A 246 6.43 17.41 -20.33
CA GLY A 246 6.82 18.07 -19.10
C GLY A 246 5.97 17.68 -17.88
N THR A 247 5.14 16.63 -18.00
CA THR A 247 4.37 16.11 -16.87
C THR A 247 5.27 15.25 -16.00
N VAL A 248 5.25 15.54 -14.69
CA VAL A 248 6.00 14.78 -13.68
C VAL A 248 5.15 13.64 -13.16
N LYS A 249 5.74 12.43 -13.06
CA LYS A 249 5.10 11.25 -12.47
C LYS A 249 6.01 10.57 -11.46
N ILE A 250 5.46 10.26 -10.28
CA ILE A 250 6.10 9.42 -9.28
C ILE A 250 5.97 7.96 -9.73
N ILE A 251 7.09 7.26 -9.76
CA ILE A 251 7.20 5.85 -10.13
C ILE A 251 7.78 5.06 -8.95
N ASP A 252 7.57 3.76 -8.87
CA ASP A 252 8.09 2.88 -7.82
C ASP A 252 7.46 3.10 -6.44
N PHE A 253 6.59 2.17 -6.03
CA PHE A 253 5.81 2.27 -4.78
C PHE A 253 6.28 1.28 -3.70
N GLY A 254 7.41 0.60 -3.92
CA GLY A 254 7.92 -0.46 -3.04
C GLY A 254 8.23 -0.05 -1.60
N ALA A 255 8.36 1.25 -1.33
CA ALA A 255 8.57 1.79 0.02
C ALA A 255 7.38 2.62 0.51
N THR A 256 6.20 2.49 -0.09
CA THR A 256 5.00 3.21 0.33
C THR A 256 4.38 2.50 1.54
N ARG A 257 4.10 3.25 2.60
CA ARG A 257 3.34 2.77 3.76
C ARG A 257 1.88 3.15 3.63
N VAL A 258 1.01 2.22 3.97
CA VAL A 258 -0.45 2.40 3.98
C VAL A 258 -0.92 2.33 5.43
N ALA A 259 -1.65 3.35 5.90
CA ALA A 259 -2.20 3.34 7.25
C ALA A 259 -3.16 2.14 7.42
N GLY A 260 -3.06 1.46 8.55
CA GLY A 260 -3.89 0.28 8.84
C GLY A 260 -3.43 -1.03 8.17
N VAL A 261 -2.44 -0.99 7.28
CA VAL A 261 -1.79 -2.20 6.76
C VAL A 261 -0.52 -2.45 7.58
N MET A 262 -0.42 -3.64 8.20
CA MET A 262 0.72 -3.98 9.04
C MET A 262 2.04 -3.89 8.27
N GLU A 263 3.07 -3.32 8.95
CA GLU A 263 4.44 -3.42 8.47
C GLU A 263 4.86 -4.88 8.48
N ILE A 264 5.14 -5.41 7.30
CA ILE A 264 5.82 -6.70 7.21
C ILE A 264 7.24 -6.46 7.72
N ALA A 265 7.58 -7.11 8.83
CA ALA A 265 8.88 -7.00 9.45
C ALA A 265 9.99 -7.25 8.40
N THR A 266 10.94 -6.32 8.34
CA THR A 266 12.16 -6.40 7.52
C THR A 266 13.09 -7.48 8.03
#